data_6668eb3218588676fc4196efd8cf0d5a
#
_entry.id   6668eb3218588676fc4196efd8cf0d5a
#
_cell.length_a   1.000
_cell.length_b   1.000
_cell.length_c   1.000
_cell.angle_alpha   90.00
_cell.angle_beta   90.00
_cell.angle_gamma   90.00
#
_symmetry.space_group_name_H-M   'P 1'
#
loop_
_entity.id
_entity.type
_entity.pdbx_description
1 polymer ?
#
loop_
_entity_poly.entity_id
_entity_poly.type
_entity_poly.pdbx_seq_one_letter_code
_entity_poly.pdbx_strand_id
1 'polypeptide(L)'
;MLDDSLLEDFIHSFFGYGSDSADLWFIGMEEGGGTTEDEIARRLSFWQSRGQNELEDVCDYHEALGMGDFFREPVKLQRTWAQLCRIALSAQGEPDDLAAVKAFQRDRLGRWNSSNCLMELLPLASPGTGHWLYPNWSKLRFLSSREGYKDRVLPMRIRSLKQRIEERQPFCVVFYGSVYRDHWESIAGSAFTRIDPDGFGWVKKNGTNFLITQHPAAKGITNQYFQSVGKFIRSLRRL
;
A
#
# COMPACT_ATOMS: atom_id res chain seq x y z
N MET A 1 24.17 5.75 -11.63
CA MET A 1 24.06 4.45 -10.90
C MET A 1 23.62 4.75 -9.49
N LEU A 2 22.64 3.99 -8.99
CA LEU A 2 22.19 4.10 -7.61
C LEU A 2 23.25 3.62 -6.63
N ASP A 3 23.15 4.05 -5.38
CA ASP A 3 23.88 3.45 -4.26
C ASP A 3 23.24 2.08 -3.94
N ASP A 4 23.93 1.00 -4.29
CA ASP A 4 23.43 -0.36 -4.13
C ASP A 4 23.23 -0.76 -2.66
N SER A 5 24.04 -0.23 -1.73
CA SER A 5 23.88 -0.50 -0.30
C SER A 5 22.61 0.16 0.24
N LEU A 6 22.41 1.43 -0.08
CA LEU A 6 21.21 2.17 0.32
C LEU A 6 19.95 1.58 -0.32
N LEU A 7 20.05 1.14 -1.58
CA LEU A 7 18.94 0.47 -2.28
C LEU A 7 18.57 -0.86 -1.61
N GLU A 8 19.55 -1.66 -1.20
CA GLU A 8 19.32 -2.93 -0.50
C GLU A 8 18.72 -2.70 0.89
N ASP A 9 19.20 -1.69 1.64
CA ASP A 9 18.63 -1.28 2.92
C ASP A 9 17.17 -0.84 2.77
N PHE A 10 16.86 -0.06 1.73
CA PHE A 10 15.49 0.36 1.41
C PHE A 10 14.58 -0.84 1.11
N ILE A 11 15.07 -1.81 0.30
CA ILE A 11 14.32 -3.04 -0.02
C ILE A 11 13.96 -3.82 1.24
N HIS A 12 14.84 -3.85 2.22
CA HIS A 12 14.63 -4.60 3.45
C HIS A 12 13.73 -3.86 4.45
N SER A 13 13.87 -2.54 4.56
CA SER A 13 13.36 -1.78 5.69
C SER A 13 12.14 -0.91 5.37
N PHE A 14 11.98 -0.42 4.14
CA PHE A 14 10.86 0.46 3.80
C PHE A 14 9.57 -0.32 3.53
N PHE A 15 8.51 0.00 4.26
CA PHE A 15 7.21 -0.66 4.11
C PHE A 15 6.14 0.22 3.48
N GLY A 16 6.25 1.54 3.61
CA GLY A 16 5.25 2.46 3.06
C GLY A 16 5.01 3.69 3.93
N TYR A 17 3.74 4.00 4.21
CA TYR A 17 3.34 5.29 4.76
C TYR A 17 2.31 5.16 5.88
N GLY A 18 2.35 6.09 6.84
CA GLY A 18 1.41 6.20 7.93
C GLY A 18 1.96 5.65 9.25
N SER A 19 1.09 5.08 10.06
CA SER A 19 1.46 4.52 11.35
C SER A 19 1.08 3.05 11.46
N ASP A 20 1.95 2.23 12.00
CA ASP A 20 1.67 0.82 12.28
C ASP A 20 0.76 0.63 13.52
N SER A 21 0.50 1.68 14.27
CA SER A 21 -0.54 1.69 15.31
C SER A 21 -1.95 1.96 14.76
N ALA A 22 -2.08 2.21 13.44
CA ALA A 22 -3.36 2.45 12.82
C ALA A 22 -4.24 1.19 12.79
N ASP A 23 -5.55 1.36 12.99
CA ASP A 23 -6.53 0.28 12.96
C ASP A 23 -6.77 -0.32 11.55
N LEU A 24 -6.58 0.46 10.50
CA LEU A 24 -6.88 0.08 9.12
C LEU A 24 -5.61 0.13 8.27
N TRP A 25 -5.17 -1.04 7.81
CA TRP A 25 -4.02 -1.15 6.94
C TRP A 25 -4.45 -1.50 5.52
N PHE A 26 -3.87 -0.82 4.55
CA PHE A 26 -3.98 -1.12 3.14
C PHE A 26 -2.64 -1.69 2.66
N ILE A 27 -2.65 -2.86 2.05
CA ILE A 27 -1.42 -3.50 1.55
C ILE A 27 -1.59 -3.81 0.08
N GLY A 28 -0.73 -3.20 -0.74
CA GLY A 28 -0.63 -3.43 -2.17
C GLY A 28 0.58 -4.26 -2.57
N MET A 29 0.71 -4.50 -3.87
CA MET A 29 1.84 -5.28 -4.39
C MET A 29 3.10 -4.43 -4.50
N GLU A 30 2.99 -3.26 -5.12
CA GLU A 30 4.09 -2.32 -5.35
C GLU A 30 3.55 -0.93 -5.72
N GLU A 31 4.32 0.09 -5.41
CA GLU A 31 3.99 1.47 -5.78
C GLU A 31 4.26 1.71 -7.26
N GLY A 32 3.40 2.52 -7.90
CA GLY A 32 3.63 3.03 -9.24
C GLY A 32 4.74 4.09 -9.24
N GLY A 33 5.41 4.29 -10.40
CA GLY A 33 6.52 5.21 -10.54
C GLY A 33 7.81 4.50 -10.92
N GLY A 34 8.96 5.03 -10.52
CA GLY A 34 10.25 4.41 -10.84
C GLY A 34 10.56 4.44 -12.34
N THR A 35 10.20 5.55 -13.00
CA THR A 35 10.38 5.72 -14.44
C THR A 35 11.79 6.16 -14.82
N THR A 36 12.54 6.74 -13.88
CA THR A 36 13.90 7.23 -14.08
C THR A 36 14.79 6.90 -12.88
N GLU A 37 16.10 6.81 -13.13
CA GLU A 37 17.11 6.66 -12.08
C GLU A 37 17.05 7.81 -11.07
N ASP A 38 16.87 9.03 -11.54
CA ASP A 38 16.80 10.23 -10.70
C ASP A 38 15.60 10.22 -9.74
N GLU A 39 14.44 9.71 -10.19
CA GLU A 39 13.28 9.52 -9.32
C GLU A 39 13.61 8.56 -8.17
N ILE A 40 14.22 7.41 -8.48
CA ILE A 40 14.61 6.44 -7.45
C ILE A 40 15.70 7.01 -6.54
N ALA A 41 16.70 7.68 -7.08
CA ALA A 41 17.75 8.31 -6.28
C ALA A 41 17.17 9.34 -5.28
N ARG A 42 16.18 10.14 -5.71
CA ARG A 42 15.49 11.08 -4.81
C ARG A 42 14.69 10.37 -3.72
N ARG A 43 14.01 9.26 -4.04
CA ARG A 43 13.31 8.45 -3.05
C ARG A 43 14.26 7.95 -1.96
N LEU A 44 15.39 7.38 -2.37
CA LEU A 44 16.40 6.85 -1.46
C LEU A 44 17.05 7.97 -0.62
N SER A 45 17.44 9.09 -1.24
CA SER A 45 18.07 10.22 -0.55
C SER A 45 17.13 10.86 0.48
N PHE A 46 15.86 11.02 0.16
CA PHE A 46 14.87 11.53 1.11
C PHE A 46 14.70 10.57 2.29
N TRP A 47 14.49 9.28 2.02
CA TRP A 47 14.36 8.26 3.04
C TRP A 47 15.60 8.21 3.96
N GLN A 48 16.79 8.27 3.39
CA GLN A 48 18.05 8.33 4.16
C GLN A 48 18.10 9.57 5.04
N SER A 49 17.75 10.74 4.52
CA SER A 49 17.77 12.01 5.26
C SER A 49 16.79 12.03 6.45
N ARG A 50 15.76 11.18 6.41
CA ARG A 50 14.76 11.03 7.47
C ARG A 50 15.12 9.98 8.52
N GLY A 51 16.28 9.33 8.39
CA GLY A 51 16.74 8.31 9.34
C GLY A 51 16.32 6.89 8.98
N GLN A 52 15.97 6.64 7.70
CA GLN A 52 15.61 5.31 7.18
C GLN A 52 14.43 4.66 7.90
N ASN A 53 13.38 5.43 8.14
CA ASN A 53 12.18 4.96 8.80
C ASN A 53 11.49 3.85 7.99
N GLU A 54 10.94 2.86 8.67
CA GLU A 54 10.17 1.78 8.04
C GLU A 54 8.87 2.27 7.41
N LEU A 55 8.28 3.31 7.99
CA LEU A 55 7.10 4.02 7.48
C LEU A 55 7.42 5.52 7.44
N GLU A 56 6.91 6.20 6.42
CA GLU A 56 7.02 7.65 6.25
C GLU A 56 5.64 8.33 6.23
N ASP A 57 5.60 9.65 6.33
CA ASP A 57 4.40 10.42 6.03
C ASP A 57 4.25 10.52 4.51
N VAL A 58 3.09 10.10 3.98
CA VAL A 58 2.87 10.06 2.53
C VAL A 58 2.98 11.43 1.87
N CYS A 59 2.55 12.49 2.57
CA CYS A 59 2.60 13.84 2.04
C CYS A 59 4.05 14.34 1.99
N ASP A 60 4.79 14.27 3.10
CA ASP A 60 6.18 14.71 3.17
C ASP A 60 7.03 13.99 2.12
N TYR A 61 6.83 12.67 2.00
CA TYR A 61 7.57 11.85 1.05
C TYR A 61 7.30 12.26 -0.40
N HIS A 62 6.02 12.40 -0.77
CA HIS A 62 5.66 12.75 -2.14
C HIS A 62 5.92 14.23 -2.48
N GLU A 63 5.83 15.13 -1.51
CA GLU A 63 6.25 16.52 -1.73
C GLU A 63 7.75 16.63 -2.05
N ALA A 64 8.59 15.85 -1.37
CA ALA A 64 10.02 15.79 -1.67
C ALA A 64 10.32 15.23 -3.07
N LEU A 65 9.43 14.40 -3.61
CA LEU A 65 9.50 13.90 -4.99
C LEU A 65 8.95 14.89 -6.04
N GLY A 66 8.46 16.06 -5.62
CA GLY A 66 7.81 17.03 -6.50
C GLY A 66 6.36 16.67 -6.86
N MET A 67 5.72 15.81 -6.08
CA MET A 67 4.35 15.34 -6.29
C MET A 67 3.34 16.00 -5.34
N GLY A 68 3.60 17.23 -4.90
CA GLY A 68 2.76 17.98 -3.94
C GLY A 68 1.32 18.26 -4.41
N ASP A 69 1.03 18.19 -5.71
CA ASP A 69 -0.31 18.38 -6.26
C ASP A 69 -1.35 17.39 -5.70
N PHE A 70 -0.92 16.26 -5.14
CA PHE A 70 -1.81 15.32 -4.48
C PHE A 70 -2.30 15.79 -3.11
N PHE A 71 -1.60 16.76 -2.51
CA PHE A 71 -1.83 17.22 -1.12
C PHE A 71 -2.09 18.72 -1.00
N ARG A 72 -2.13 19.47 -2.11
CA ARG A 72 -2.40 20.92 -2.14
C ARG A 72 -3.61 21.23 -2.98
N GLU A 73 -4.31 22.30 -2.66
CA GLU A 73 -5.45 22.75 -3.46
C GLU A 73 -4.99 23.42 -4.79
N PRO A 74 -5.65 23.11 -5.90
CA PRO A 74 -6.73 22.14 -6.06
C PRO A 74 -6.20 20.71 -6.04
N VAL A 75 -6.71 19.85 -5.13
CA VAL A 75 -6.21 18.48 -4.94
C VAL A 75 -6.38 17.66 -6.20
N LYS A 76 -5.27 17.12 -6.74
CA LYS A 76 -5.23 16.12 -7.78
C LYS A 76 -5.44 14.73 -7.15
N LEU A 77 -6.51 14.04 -7.53
CA LEU A 77 -6.74 12.70 -7.01
C LEU A 77 -5.81 11.68 -7.69
N GLN A 78 -5.14 10.89 -6.87
CA GLN A 78 -4.47 9.68 -7.31
C GLN A 78 -5.51 8.54 -7.34
N ARG A 79 -5.61 7.84 -8.47
CA ARG A 79 -6.71 6.89 -8.73
C ARG A 79 -6.81 5.76 -7.70
N THR A 80 -5.68 5.19 -7.32
CA THR A 80 -5.65 4.12 -6.30
C THR A 80 -6.04 4.68 -4.94
N TRP A 81 -5.43 5.77 -4.52
CA TRP A 81 -5.69 6.39 -3.24
C TRP A 81 -7.13 6.85 -3.06
N ALA A 82 -7.75 7.38 -4.13
CA ALA A 82 -9.15 7.78 -4.09
C ALA A 82 -10.09 6.64 -3.68
N GLN A 83 -9.79 5.41 -4.09
CA GLN A 83 -10.60 4.25 -3.71
C GLN A 83 -10.28 3.77 -2.28
N LEU A 84 -9.02 3.83 -1.86
CA LEU A 84 -8.64 3.54 -0.47
C LEU A 84 -9.29 4.55 0.49
N CYS A 85 -9.34 5.84 0.12
CA CYS A 85 -10.07 6.88 0.86
C CYS A 85 -11.56 6.54 0.99
N ARG A 86 -12.22 6.06 -0.09
CA ARG A 86 -13.63 5.64 -0.03
C ARG A 86 -13.85 4.48 0.93
N ILE A 87 -12.97 3.48 0.90
CA ILE A 87 -13.03 2.38 1.88
C ILE A 87 -12.94 2.94 3.30
N ALA A 88 -11.95 3.81 3.57
CA ALA A 88 -11.72 4.37 4.90
C ALA A 88 -12.90 5.22 5.39
N LEU A 89 -13.41 6.14 4.55
CA LEU A 89 -14.57 6.99 4.86
C LEU A 89 -15.82 6.14 5.12
N SER A 90 -16.13 5.19 4.23
CA SER A 90 -17.28 4.29 4.42
C SER A 90 -17.15 3.41 5.67
N ALA A 91 -15.92 2.96 6.01
CA ALA A 91 -15.65 2.19 7.22
C ALA A 91 -15.87 3.02 8.50
N GLN A 92 -15.65 4.33 8.44
CA GLN A 92 -15.91 5.28 9.52
C GLN A 92 -17.36 5.77 9.54
N GLY A 93 -18.12 5.54 8.46
CA GLY A 93 -19.49 6.01 8.29
C GLY A 93 -19.57 7.49 7.95
N GLU A 94 -18.50 8.02 7.40
CA GLU A 94 -18.42 9.39 6.90
C GLU A 94 -18.91 9.47 5.43
N PRO A 95 -19.33 10.65 4.95
CA PRO A 95 -19.59 10.86 3.53
C PRO A 95 -18.35 10.57 2.70
N ASP A 96 -18.54 10.00 1.50
CA ASP A 96 -17.48 9.62 0.59
C ASP A 96 -17.66 10.19 -0.83
N ASP A 97 -18.30 11.35 -0.90
CA ASP A 97 -18.37 12.15 -2.11
C ASP A 97 -16.99 12.66 -2.55
N LEU A 98 -16.94 13.32 -3.69
CA LEU A 98 -15.67 13.76 -4.28
C LEU A 98 -14.92 14.75 -3.38
N ALA A 99 -15.62 15.64 -2.68
CA ALA A 99 -15.00 16.61 -1.80
C ALA A 99 -14.40 15.95 -0.55
N ALA A 100 -15.13 15.04 0.08
CA ALA A 100 -14.68 14.27 1.22
C ALA A 100 -13.46 13.37 0.87
N VAL A 101 -13.48 12.72 -0.30
CA VAL A 101 -12.35 11.90 -0.78
C VAL A 101 -11.11 12.77 -0.99
N LYS A 102 -11.24 13.97 -1.58
CA LYS A 102 -10.11 14.90 -1.77
C LYS A 102 -9.54 15.37 -0.43
N ALA A 103 -10.41 15.75 0.49
CA ALA A 103 -10.00 16.16 1.83
C ALA A 103 -9.31 15.02 2.59
N PHE A 104 -9.83 13.79 2.51
CA PHE A 104 -9.21 12.63 3.15
C PHE A 104 -7.83 12.32 2.56
N GLN A 105 -7.68 12.33 1.22
CA GLN A 105 -6.38 12.13 0.58
C GLN A 105 -5.37 13.19 1.03
N ARG A 106 -5.76 14.46 1.07
CA ARG A 106 -4.90 15.56 1.47
C ARG A 106 -4.46 15.48 2.94
N ASP A 107 -5.41 15.21 3.84
CA ASP A 107 -5.22 15.49 5.26
C ASP A 107 -5.01 14.23 6.11
N ARG A 108 -5.48 13.04 5.65
CA ARG A 108 -5.63 11.86 6.51
C ARG A 108 -5.01 10.58 5.94
N LEU A 109 -4.86 10.45 4.61
CA LEU A 109 -4.36 9.23 4.01
C LEU A 109 -2.87 9.06 4.30
N GLY A 110 -2.47 7.95 4.91
CA GLY A 110 -1.07 7.60 5.12
C GLY A 110 -0.24 8.63 5.90
N ARG A 111 -0.89 9.43 6.76
CA ARG A 111 -0.22 10.39 7.63
C ARG A 111 0.22 9.70 8.93
N TRP A 112 1.30 10.14 9.56
CA TRP A 112 1.83 9.51 10.78
C TRP A 112 0.85 9.46 11.95
N ASN A 113 -0.08 10.40 12.01
CA ASN A 113 -1.08 10.50 13.07
C ASN A 113 -2.48 10.05 12.63
N SER A 114 -2.60 9.36 11.50
CA SER A 114 -3.88 8.92 10.97
C SER A 114 -4.25 7.50 11.42
N SER A 115 -5.52 7.16 11.27
CA SER A 115 -6.06 5.83 11.56
C SER A 115 -5.85 4.81 10.45
N ASN A 116 -5.02 5.12 9.47
CA ASN A 116 -4.73 4.25 8.34
C ASN A 116 -3.24 4.19 8.02
N CYS A 117 -2.82 3.03 7.48
CA CYS A 117 -1.46 2.76 7.05
C CYS A 117 -1.49 2.21 5.62
N LEU A 118 -0.57 2.67 4.78
CA LEU A 118 -0.39 2.20 3.40
C LEU A 118 0.93 1.46 3.31
N MET A 119 0.90 0.20 2.93
CA MET A 119 2.12 -0.61 2.77
C MET A 119 2.14 -1.29 1.41
N GLU A 120 3.35 -1.62 0.97
CA GLU A 120 3.57 -2.39 -0.25
C GLU A 120 4.36 -3.66 0.05
N LEU A 121 3.95 -4.76 -0.58
CA LEU A 121 4.64 -6.04 -0.45
C LEU A 121 6.05 -5.94 -1.05
N LEU A 122 6.17 -5.31 -2.21
CA LEU A 122 7.44 -5.04 -2.88
C LEU A 122 7.75 -3.54 -2.82
N PRO A 123 8.86 -3.13 -2.16
CA PRO A 123 9.14 -1.72 -1.88
C PRO A 123 9.65 -0.92 -3.08
N LEU A 124 10.15 -1.57 -4.13
CA LEU A 124 10.66 -0.85 -5.30
C LEU A 124 9.53 -0.43 -6.22
N ALA A 125 9.42 0.88 -6.45
CA ALA A 125 8.45 1.43 -7.38
C ALA A 125 8.71 0.96 -8.82
N SER A 126 7.63 0.66 -9.57
CA SER A 126 7.73 0.22 -10.96
C SER A 126 6.61 0.87 -11.80
N PRO A 127 6.91 1.28 -13.07
CA PRO A 127 5.90 1.88 -13.95
C PRO A 127 4.78 0.91 -14.33
N GLY A 128 5.00 -0.39 -14.16
CA GLY A 128 4.04 -1.45 -14.43
C GLY A 128 4.69 -2.83 -14.49
N THR A 129 3.86 -3.86 -14.47
CA THR A 129 4.31 -5.26 -14.38
C THR A 129 5.21 -5.73 -15.52
N GLY A 130 5.13 -5.10 -16.70
CA GLY A 130 5.97 -5.38 -17.86
C GLY A 130 7.24 -4.53 -17.96
N HIS A 131 7.48 -3.62 -17.02
CA HIS A 131 8.62 -2.71 -17.04
C HIS A 131 9.52 -2.96 -15.85
N TRP A 132 10.79 -3.24 -16.10
CA TRP A 132 11.80 -3.44 -15.07
C TRP A 132 13.08 -2.71 -15.46
N LEU A 133 13.37 -1.58 -14.84
CA LEU A 133 14.42 -0.65 -15.25
C LEU A 133 15.68 -0.73 -14.36
N TYR A 134 15.60 -1.37 -13.21
CA TYR A 134 16.68 -1.46 -12.22
C TYR A 134 18.00 -2.06 -12.74
N PRO A 135 18.03 -2.99 -13.74
CA PRO A 135 19.28 -3.46 -14.32
C PRO A 135 20.16 -2.35 -14.91
N ASN A 136 19.55 -1.23 -15.31
CA ASN A 136 20.26 -0.09 -15.85
C ASN A 136 20.88 0.82 -14.76
N TRP A 137 20.45 0.66 -13.51
CA TRP A 137 20.76 1.61 -12.42
C TRP A 137 21.48 0.97 -11.24
N SER A 138 21.50 -0.36 -11.13
CA SER A 138 22.04 -1.12 -10.00
C SER A 138 22.87 -2.30 -10.48
N LYS A 139 23.90 -2.67 -9.69
CA LYS A 139 24.75 -3.87 -9.91
C LYS A 139 24.30 -5.05 -9.06
N LEU A 140 23.26 -4.91 -8.25
CA LEU A 140 22.72 -6.01 -7.45
C LEU A 140 22.20 -7.12 -8.37
N ARG A 141 22.79 -8.30 -8.29
CA ARG A 141 22.51 -9.42 -9.22
C ARG A 141 21.03 -9.81 -9.27
N PHE A 142 20.34 -9.79 -8.14
CA PHE A 142 18.94 -10.14 -8.06
C PHE A 142 18.01 -9.08 -8.69
N LEU A 143 18.50 -7.88 -8.98
CA LEU A 143 17.78 -6.83 -9.72
C LEU A 143 17.97 -6.94 -11.24
N SER A 144 18.79 -7.87 -11.73
CA SER A 144 19.00 -8.10 -13.17
C SER A 144 17.73 -8.51 -13.91
N SER A 145 16.74 -9.05 -13.21
CA SER A 145 15.40 -9.33 -13.73
C SER A 145 14.34 -9.11 -12.65
N ARG A 146 13.08 -8.89 -13.09
CA ARG A 146 11.94 -8.76 -12.17
C ARG A 146 11.67 -10.06 -11.40
N GLU A 147 11.86 -11.20 -12.05
CA GLU A 147 11.74 -12.53 -11.43
C GLU A 147 12.79 -12.71 -10.33
N GLY A 148 14.05 -12.42 -10.61
CA GLY A 148 15.14 -12.49 -9.62
C GLY A 148 14.87 -11.60 -8.41
N TYR A 149 14.34 -10.39 -8.63
CA TYR A 149 13.90 -9.51 -7.56
C TYR A 149 12.79 -10.14 -6.72
N LYS A 150 11.74 -10.65 -7.35
CA LYS A 150 10.62 -11.30 -6.65
C LYS A 150 11.07 -12.53 -5.87
N ASP A 151 11.84 -13.41 -6.50
CA ASP A 151 12.33 -14.64 -5.87
C ASP A 151 13.15 -14.35 -4.61
N ARG A 152 13.96 -13.29 -4.66
CA ARG A 152 14.79 -12.87 -3.52
C ARG A 152 13.97 -12.16 -2.43
N VAL A 153 13.03 -11.29 -2.79
CA VAL A 153 12.44 -10.32 -1.88
C VAL A 153 11.09 -10.80 -1.32
N LEU A 154 10.22 -11.44 -2.12
CA LEU A 154 8.88 -11.85 -1.68
C LEU A 154 8.89 -12.73 -0.42
N PRO A 155 9.72 -13.80 -0.31
CA PRO A 155 9.66 -14.67 0.86
C PRO A 155 9.99 -13.94 2.16
N MET A 156 10.91 -12.99 2.09
CA MET A 156 11.30 -12.16 3.24
C MET A 156 10.16 -11.18 3.59
N ARG A 157 9.64 -10.44 2.60
CA ARG A 157 8.60 -9.44 2.82
C ARG A 157 7.29 -10.04 3.34
N ILE A 158 6.91 -11.21 2.83
CA ILE A 158 5.74 -11.96 3.32
C ILE A 158 5.91 -12.28 4.82
N ARG A 159 7.09 -12.78 5.22
CA ARG A 159 7.37 -13.07 6.64
C ARG A 159 7.33 -11.79 7.49
N SER A 160 7.98 -10.72 7.03
CA SER A 160 8.04 -9.46 7.78
C SER A 160 6.66 -8.80 7.93
N LEU A 161 5.83 -8.78 6.87
CA LEU A 161 4.47 -8.25 6.96
C LEU A 161 3.59 -9.10 7.87
N LYS A 162 3.68 -10.43 7.77
CA LYS A 162 2.96 -11.34 8.67
C LYS A 162 3.32 -11.10 10.13
N GLN A 163 4.62 -11.06 10.45
CA GLN A 163 5.10 -10.79 11.80
C GLN A 163 4.61 -9.43 12.30
N ARG A 164 4.71 -8.38 11.49
CA ARG A 164 4.24 -7.04 11.84
C ARG A 164 2.74 -7.01 12.15
N ILE A 165 1.92 -7.72 11.37
CA ILE A 165 0.48 -7.83 11.62
C ILE A 165 0.22 -8.60 12.93
N GLU A 166 0.95 -9.67 13.19
CA GLU A 166 0.83 -10.46 14.44
C GLU A 166 1.22 -9.65 15.68
N GLU A 167 2.23 -8.79 15.58
CA GLU A 167 2.70 -7.92 16.66
C GLU A 167 1.77 -6.73 16.91
N ARG A 168 1.27 -6.08 15.86
CA ARG A 168 0.47 -4.85 15.95
C ARG A 168 -1.03 -5.10 16.05
N GLN A 169 -1.51 -6.23 15.56
CA GLN A 169 -2.92 -6.65 15.57
C GLN A 169 -3.88 -5.55 15.10
N PRO A 170 -3.68 -4.98 13.89
CA PRO A 170 -4.60 -3.98 13.38
C PRO A 170 -6.02 -4.56 13.32
N PHE A 171 -7.03 -3.71 13.51
CA PHE A 171 -8.42 -4.14 13.43
C PHE A 171 -8.74 -4.76 12.06
N CYS A 172 -8.22 -4.17 10.98
CA CYS A 172 -8.48 -4.64 9.63
C CYS A 172 -7.27 -4.41 8.70
N VAL A 173 -6.95 -5.43 7.91
CA VAL A 173 -5.99 -5.37 6.80
C VAL A 173 -6.75 -5.58 5.49
N VAL A 174 -6.64 -4.64 4.57
CA VAL A 174 -7.23 -4.71 3.22
C VAL A 174 -6.10 -4.91 2.21
N PHE A 175 -6.02 -6.10 1.66
CA PHE A 175 -5.16 -6.39 0.50
C PHE A 175 -5.86 -5.98 -0.78
N TYR A 176 -5.18 -5.24 -1.66
CA TYR A 176 -5.75 -4.86 -2.96
C TYR A 176 -4.96 -5.44 -4.13
N GLY A 177 -5.71 -5.95 -5.12
CA GLY A 177 -5.18 -6.72 -6.24
C GLY A 177 -5.39 -8.23 -6.05
N SER A 178 -6.62 -8.69 -6.33
CA SER A 178 -7.04 -10.10 -6.16
C SER A 178 -6.22 -11.12 -6.97
N VAL A 179 -5.50 -10.67 -8.00
CA VAL A 179 -4.58 -11.52 -8.78
C VAL A 179 -3.38 -12.05 -7.97
N TYR A 180 -3.09 -11.44 -6.84
CA TYR A 180 -2.00 -11.84 -5.92
C TYR A 180 -2.53 -12.60 -4.70
N ARG A 181 -3.69 -13.24 -4.81
CA ARG A 181 -4.36 -13.96 -3.72
C ARG A 181 -3.45 -14.87 -2.92
N ASP A 182 -2.59 -15.65 -3.57
CA ASP A 182 -1.72 -16.61 -2.89
C ASP A 182 -0.74 -15.93 -1.92
N HIS A 183 -0.24 -14.74 -2.27
CA HIS A 183 0.61 -13.95 -1.38
C HIS A 183 -0.20 -13.41 -0.19
N TRP A 184 -1.42 -12.93 -0.47
CA TRP A 184 -2.30 -12.40 0.57
C TRP A 184 -2.77 -13.48 1.55
N GLU A 185 -3.11 -14.66 1.07
CA GLU A 185 -3.46 -15.82 1.90
C GLU A 185 -2.25 -16.31 2.72
N SER A 186 -1.05 -16.24 2.16
CA SER A 186 0.19 -16.56 2.88
C SER A 186 0.44 -15.58 4.04
N ILE A 187 0.24 -14.28 3.83
CA ILE A 187 0.38 -13.25 4.87
C ILE A 187 -0.73 -13.39 5.92
N ALA A 188 -2.00 -13.51 5.51
CA ALA A 188 -3.14 -13.71 6.41
C ALA A 188 -3.06 -15.06 7.14
N GLY A 189 -2.35 -16.03 6.57
CA GLY A 189 -2.24 -17.39 7.06
C GLY A 189 -3.56 -18.16 7.02
N SER A 190 -4.48 -17.80 6.11
CA SER A 190 -5.79 -18.41 5.92
C SER A 190 -6.35 -18.07 4.54
N ALA A 191 -7.18 -18.97 3.99
CA ALA A 191 -7.91 -18.72 2.75
C ALA A 191 -9.06 -17.73 2.95
N PHE A 192 -9.30 -16.89 1.93
CA PHE A 192 -10.43 -15.95 1.94
C PHE A 192 -11.73 -16.62 1.51
N THR A 193 -12.78 -16.38 2.26
CA THR A 193 -14.17 -16.68 1.84
C THR A 193 -14.69 -15.49 1.03
N ARG A 194 -15.33 -15.76 -0.11
CA ARG A 194 -15.96 -14.71 -0.93
C ARG A 194 -17.20 -14.18 -0.23
N ILE A 195 -17.37 -12.86 -0.25
CA ILE A 195 -18.59 -12.18 0.18
C ILE A 195 -19.41 -11.83 -1.06
N ASP A 196 -20.53 -12.55 -1.24
CA ASP A 196 -21.50 -12.25 -2.29
C ASP A 196 -22.59 -11.30 -1.75
N PRO A 197 -23.14 -10.39 -2.57
CA PRO A 197 -22.88 -10.17 -4.01
C PRO A 197 -21.66 -9.30 -4.31
N ASP A 198 -20.99 -8.75 -3.31
CA ASP A 198 -19.99 -7.69 -3.47
C ASP A 198 -18.67 -8.17 -4.10
N GLY A 199 -18.38 -9.48 -4.05
CA GLY A 199 -17.27 -10.08 -4.79
C GLY A 199 -15.86 -9.83 -4.23
N PHE A 200 -15.72 -9.31 -3.00
CA PHE A 200 -14.46 -9.30 -2.26
C PHE A 200 -14.37 -10.54 -1.33
N GLY A 201 -13.17 -10.85 -0.83
CA GLY A 201 -12.98 -11.94 0.12
C GLY A 201 -12.71 -11.42 1.53
N TRP A 202 -13.05 -12.24 2.54
CA TRP A 202 -12.81 -11.93 3.94
C TRP A 202 -12.43 -13.18 4.73
N VAL A 203 -11.61 -12.99 5.77
CA VAL A 203 -11.34 -13.97 6.81
C VAL A 203 -10.93 -13.24 8.10
N LYS A 204 -11.32 -13.76 9.26
CA LYS A 204 -10.85 -13.29 10.57
C LYS A 204 -9.84 -14.29 11.16
N LYS A 205 -8.68 -13.81 11.59
CA LYS A 205 -7.67 -14.64 12.23
C LYS A 205 -6.90 -13.84 13.29
N ASN A 206 -6.70 -14.45 14.46
CA ASN A 206 -5.93 -13.87 15.57
C ASN A 206 -6.36 -12.43 15.95
N GLY A 207 -7.67 -12.13 15.88
CA GLY A 207 -8.20 -10.80 16.21
C GLY A 207 -8.26 -9.84 15.01
N THR A 208 -7.46 -10.02 13.98
CA THR A 208 -7.43 -9.18 12.78
C THR A 208 -8.43 -9.66 11.73
N ASN A 209 -9.14 -8.72 11.11
CA ASN A 209 -9.97 -8.96 9.94
C ASN A 209 -9.14 -8.73 8.68
N PHE A 210 -9.08 -9.71 7.80
CA PHE A 210 -8.37 -9.62 6.52
C PHE A 210 -9.37 -9.57 5.38
N LEU A 211 -9.24 -8.61 4.48
CA LEU A 211 -10.03 -8.51 3.26
C LEU A 211 -9.11 -8.57 2.03
N ILE A 212 -9.61 -9.18 0.97
CA ILE A 212 -8.99 -9.13 -0.36
C ILE A 212 -9.94 -8.50 -1.34
N THR A 213 -9.48 -7.45 -2.04
CA THR A 213 -10.30 -6.66 -2.97
C THR A 213 -9.71 -6.66 -4.37
N GLN A 214 -10.51 -6.22 -5.34
CA GLN A 214 -10.02 -5.87 -6.67
C GLN A 214 -9.02 -4.71 -6.55
N HIS A 215 -8.11 -4.62 -7.52
CA HIS A 215 -7.18 -3.50 -7.56
C HIS A 215 -7.95 -2.18 -7.84
N PRO A 216 -7.68 -1.09 -7.09
CA PRO A 216 -8.40 0.19 -7.25
C PRO A 216 -8.38 0.78 -8.67
N ALA A 217 -7.34 0.50 -9.44
CA ALA A 217 -7.23 0.94 -10.83
C ALA A 217 -7.76 -0.08 -11.86
N ALA A 218 -8.36 -1.21 -11.44
CA ALA A 218 -8.91 -2.20 -12.36
C ALA A 218 -10.09 -1.63 -13.19
N LYS A 219 -10.21 -2.08 -14.44
CA LYS A 219 -11.30 -1.67 -15.31
C LYS A 219 -12.64 -2.29 -14.83
N GLY A 220 -13.70 -1.49 -14.92
CA GLY A 220 -15.07 -1.96 -14.60
C GLY A 220 -15.39 -2.00 -13.11
N ILE A 221 -14.46 -1.72 -12.22
CA ILE A 221 -14.73 -1.66 -10.80
C ILE A 221 -15.22 -0.25 -10.43
N THR A 222 -16.36 -0.20 -9.75
CA THR A 222 -17.06 1.05 -9.44
C THR A 222 -16.71 1.61 -8.05
N ASN A 223 -17.01 2.88 -7.82
CA ASN A 223 -16.90 3.48 -6.49
C ASN A 223 -17.78 2.72 -5.47
N GLN A 224 -18.97 2.29 -5.89
CA GLN A 224 -19.91 1.54 -5.04
C GLN A 224 -19.29 0.24 -4.50
N TYR A 225 -18.47 -0.45 -5.30
CA TYR A 225 -17.72 -1.62 -4.83
C TYR A 225 -16.85 -1.30 -3.61
N PHE A 226 -16.06 -0.22 -3.68
CA PHE A 226 -15.19 0.18 -2.57
C PHE A 226 -15.96 0.71 -1.37
N GLN A 227 -17.13 1.35 -1.60
CA GLN A 227 -18.07 1.72 -0.54
C GLN A 227 -18.61 0.48 0.18
N SER A 228 -18.97 -0.59 -0.55
CA SER A 228 -19.42 -1.85 0.04
C SER A 228 -18.35 -2.48 0.93
N VAL A 229 -17.09 -2.48 0.49
CA VAL A 229 -15.96 -2.94 1.31
C VAL A 229 -15.88 -2.15 2.62
N GLY A 230 -15.92 -0.83 2.57
CA GLY A 230 -15.88 0.02 3.77
C GLY A 230 -17.09 -0.21 4.69
N LYS A 231 -18.30 -0.30 4.16
CA LYS A 231 -19.51 -0.62 4.93
C LYS A 231 -19.41 -1.99 5.62
N PHE A 232 -18.85 -2.98 4.94
CA PHE A 232 -18.59 -4.28 5.53
C PHE A 232 -17.59 -4.17 6.70
N ILE A 233 -16.47 -3.47 6.54
CA ILE A 233 -15.51 -3.23 7.63
C ILE A 233 -16.21 -2.56 8.82
N ARG A 234 -17.07 -1.57 8.57
CA ARG A 234 -17.87 -0.92 9.62
C ARG A 234 -18.78 -1.88 10.38
N SER A 235 -19.41 -2.83 9.68
CA SER A 235 -20.27 -3.83 10.31
C SER A 235 -19.50 -4.76 11.26
N LEU A 236 -18.23 -5.06 10.96
CA LEU A 236 -17.37 -5.90 11.79
C LEU A 236 -17.01 -5.27 13.16
N ARG A 237 -17.10 -3.92 13.29
CA ARG A 237 -16.89 -3.21 14.56
C ARG A 237 -18.09 -3.32 15.53
N ARG A 238 -19.23 -3.79 15.03
CA ARG A 238 -20.48 -3.91 15.83
C ARG A 238 -20.74 -5.33 16.32
N LEU A 239 -19.89 -6.26 15.90
CA LEU A 239 -19.89 -7.66 16.32
C LEU A 239 -18.86 -7.90 17.42
#